data_f58c210f30e3267ce96929d03298cd5c
#
_entry.id   f58c210f30e3267ce96929d03298cd5c
#
_cell.length_a   1.000
_cell.length_b   1.000
_cell.length_c   1.000
_cell.angle_alpha   90.00
_cell.angle_beta   90.00
_cell.angle_gamma   90.00
#
_symmetry.space_group_name_H-M   'P 1'
#
loop_
_entity.id
_entity.type
_entity.pdbx_description
1 polymer ?
#
loop_
_entity_poly.entity_id
_entity_poly.type
_entity_poly.pdbx_seq_one_letter_code
_entity_poly.pdbx_strand_id
1 'polypeptide(L)'
;PEGMVGYEALIAATPPMADECGQDDELCGIYYTGGTTGHPKGVMLSHKNFIAASINWIATLHFSDQTRYMHSAGLFHLAGASPAFALTLAGGTHVCLPKFDAVLAFEAIQTHRVNYVLFVPTMINMMLNHPDFERYDLSSVRYCEYGASPIPDAVLAAAIAKLPSWEFIQGYGMTETAALTVSLPWRFHFDGEHGPHKRQAAGRAAYGVDVKIVDPDGRELPRGTPGEIAVRGAQVMLGYWNKPEATAAAIRDGWMHTGDGAWMDEDGFIYIVDRVKDMIISGGENIYSREVENAVHAHPAVRECAVIGVPDEKWGEAVMAVVALKAGQAVTEQELIAHCRT
;
A
#
# COMPACT_ATOMS: atom_id res chain seq x y z
N PRO A 1 -28.94 -13.94 14.32
CA PRO A 1 -30.09 -13.16 13.90
C PRO A 1 -31.05 -14.03 13.07
N GLU A 2 -32.34 -13.77 13.16
CA GLU A 2 -33.38 -14.50 12.45
C GLU A 2 -33.12 -14.40 10.92
N GLY A 3 -33.18 -15.54 10.19
CA GLY A 3 -32.88 -15.60 8.75
C GLY A 3 -31.43 -15.82 8.37
N MET A 4 -30.49 -15.90 9.31
CA MET A 4 -29.10 -16.24 9.02
C MET A 4 -28.87 -17.75 9.16
N VAL A 5 -28.10 -18.31 8.24
CA VAL A 5 -27.64 -19.71 8.29
C VAL A 5 -26.24 -19.75 8.89
N GLY A 6 -26.01 -20.69 9.82
CA GLY A 6 -24.68 -20.92 10.39
C GLY A 6 -23.73 -21.46 9.33
N TYR A 7 -22.53 -20.86 9.20
CA TYR A 7 -21.53 -21.23 8.19
C TYR A 7 -21.14 -22.72 8.26
N GLU A 8 -20.80 -23.22 9.44
CA GLU A 8 -20.42 -24.63 9.62
C GLU A 8 -21.59 -25.60 9.32
N ALA A 9 -22.81 -25.20 9.70
CA ALA A 9 -24.00 -25.99 9.41
C ALA A 9 -24.29 -26.04 7.90
N LEU A 10 -24.06 -24.94 7.18
CA LEU A 10 -24.19 -24.86 5.74
C LEU A 10 -23.17 -25.77 5.05
N ILE A 11 -21.90 -25.71 5.44
CA ILE A 11 -20.85 -26.58 4.91
C ILE A 11 -21.21 -28.06 5.13
N ALA A 12 -21.60 -28.43 6.34
CA ALA A 12 -21.92 -29.81 6.68
C ALA A 12 -23.14 -30.36 5.88
N ALA A 13 -24.08 -29.49 5.51
CA ALA A 13 -25.29 -29.84 4.77
C ALA A 13 -25.12 -29.77 3.24
N THR A 14 -24.01 -29.22 2.73
CA THR A 14 -23.83 -28.99 1.29
C THR A 14 -22.83 -30.00 0.72
N PRO A 15 -23.18 -30.75 -0.33
CA PRO A 15 -22.23 -31.64 -0.99
C PRO A 15 -21.09 -30.83 -1.65
N PRO A 16 -19.90 -31.41 -1.82
CA PRO A 16 -18.83 -30.78 -2.56
C PRO A 16 -19.28 -30.42 -3.98
N MET A 17 -18.98 -29.20 -4.41
CA MET A 17 -19.21 -28.78 -5.79
C MET A 17 -18.10 -29.35 -6.68
N ALA A 18 -18.43 -29.66 -7.94
CA ALA A 18 -17.41 -29.98 -8.93
C ALA A 18 -16.52 -28.76 -9.18
N ASP A 19 -15.23 -28.99 -9.44
CA ASP A 19 -14.34 -27.93 -9.86
C ASP A 19 -14.74 -27.43 -11.24
N GLU A 20 -15.09 -26.15 -11.34
CA GLU A 20 -15.47 -25.50 -12.62
C GLU A 20 -14.23 -25.21 -13.48
N CYS A 21 -13.02 -25.44 -12.96
CA CYS A 21 -11.74 -25.26 -13.67
C CYS A 21 -11.60 -23.89 -14.35
N GLY A 22 -11.98 -22.82 -13.64
CA GLY A 22 -11.89 -21.44 -14.15
C GLY A 22 -10.53 -21.11 -14.74
N GLN A 23 -10.51 -20.47 -15.91
CA GLN A 23 -9.29 -20.27 -16.69
C GLN A 23 -9.13 -18.82 -17.15
N ASP A 24 -7.88 -18.45 -17.45
CA ASP A 24 -7.48 -17.23 -18.14
C ASP A 24 -8.24 -15.96 -17.70
N ASP A 25 -9.02 -15.38 -18.60
CA ASP A 25 -9.74 -14.12 -18.39
C ASP A 25 -11.15 -14.34 -17.78
N GLU A 26 -11.50 -15.56 -17.34
CA GLU A 26 -12.72 -15.79 -16.58
C GLU A 26 -12.65 -15.09 -15.22
N LEU A 27 -13.80 -14.53 -14.79
CA LEU A 27 -13.91 -13.81 -13.53
C LEU A 27 -13.62 -14.73 -12.34
N CYS A 28 -12.58 -14.43 -11.58
CA CYS A 28 -12.23 -15.14 -10.36
C CYS A 28 -12.83 -14.48 -9.11
N GLY A 29 -12.84 -13.14 -9.06
CA GLY A 29 -13.36 -12.42 -7.90
C GLY A 29 -13.65 -10.95 -8.16
N ILE A 30 -14.50 -10.38 -7.30
CA ILE A 30 -14.82 -8.96 -7.29
C ILE A 30 -14.40 -8.37 -5.95
N TYR A 31 -13.48 -7.40 -6.00
CA TYR A 31 -13.00 -6.68 -4.83
C TYR A 31 -13.47 -5.23 -4.84
N TYR A 32 -14.12 -4.80 -3.76
CA TYR A 32 -14.67 -3.45 -3.69
C TYR A 32 -13.62 -2.46 -3.20
N THR A 33 -13.52 -1.31 -3.90
CA THR A 33 -12.70 -0.17 -3.48
C THR A 33 -13.57 0.91 -2.89
N GLY A 34 -13.08 1.56 -1.82
CA GLY A 34 -13.63 2.82 -1.35
C GLY A 34 -13.31 3.92 -2.36
N GLY A 35 -14.20 4.12 -3.34
CA GLY A 35 -14.02 5.19 -4.32
C GLY A 35 -14.10 6.55 -3.63
N THR A 36 -13.14 7.41 -3.91
CA THR A 36 -13.12 8.82 -3.48
C THR A 36 -14.27 9.65 -4.07
N THR A 37 -15.05 9.07 -4.99
CA THR A 37 -16.22 9.66 -5.66
C THR A 37 -17.56 9.23 -5.06
N GLY A 38 -17.60 8.64 -3.86
CA GLY A 38 -18.81 8.41 -3.05
C GLY A 38 -19.33 6.97 -3.06
N HIS A 39 -19.37 6.25 -4.17
CA HIS A 39 -19.87 4.87 -4.20
C HIS A 39 -18.75 3.85 -4.46
N PRO A 40 -18.67 2.78 -3.66
CA PRO A 40 -17.71 1.70 -3.90
C PRO A 40 -17.84 1.13 -5.32
N LYS A 41 -16.70 0.80 -5.92
CA LYS A 41 -16.63 0.14 -7.24
C LYS A 41 -16.12 -1.29 -7.05
N GLY A 42 -16.80 -2.26 -7.65
CA GLY A 42 -16.37 -3.65 -7.67
C GLY A 42 -15.33 -3.86 -8.77
N VAL A 43 -14.09 -4.08 -8.40
CA VAL A 43 -12.99 -4.40 -9.31
C VAL A 43 -13.06 -5.87 -9.69
N MET A 44 -13.21 -6.17 -10.98
CA MET A 44 -13.26 -7.53 -11.51
C MET A 44 -11.85 -8.04 -11.79
N LEU A 45 -11.46 -9.12 -11.12
CA LEU A 45 -10.18 -9.79 -11.34
C LEU A 45 -10.39 -11.20 -11.88
N SER A 46 -9.66 -11.54 -12.93
CA SER A 46 -9.66 -12.86 -13.54
C SER A 46 -8.70 -13.83 -12.86
N HIS A 47 -8.80 -15.12 -13.18
CA HIS A 47 -7.81 -16.13 -12.79
C HIS A 47 -6.41 -15.76 -13.27
N LYS A 48 -6.28 -15.25 -14.49
CA LYS A 48 -5.02 -14.75 -15.06
C LYS A 48 -4.44 -13.59 -14.26
N ASN A 49 -5.29 -12.63 -13.82
CA ASN A 49 -4.83 -11.51 -13.01
C ASN A 49 -4.22 -11.99 -11.69
N PHE A 50 -4.88 -12.94 -11.00
CA PHE A 50 -4.36 -13.50 -9.73
C PHE A 50 -3.08 -14.32 -9.92
N ILE A 51 -2.98 -15.13 -10.98
CA ILE A 51 -1.76 -15.89 -11.27
C ILE A 51 -0.61 -14.94 -11.60
N ALA A 52 -0.84 -13.92 -12.44
CA ALA A 52 0.18 -12.92 -12.77
C ALA A 52 0.64 -12.15 -11.53
N ALA A 53 -0.30 -11.71 -10.68
CA ALA A 53 0.01 -11.07 -9.41
C ALA A 53 0.78 -12.00 -8.47
N SER A 54 0.41 -13.29 -8.38
CA SER A 54 1.11 -14.26 -7.53
C SER A 54 2.56 -14.49 -7.99
N ILE A 55 2.79 -14.60 -9.29
CA ILE A 55 4.14 -14.73 -9.85
C ILE A 55 4.95 -13.46 -9.58
N ASN A 56 4.34 -12.27 -9.72
CA ASN A 56 4.94 -10.99 -9.38
C ASN A 56 5.38 -10.97 -7.89
N TRP A 57 4.50 -11.35 -6.96
CA TRP A 57 4.82 -11.44 -5.54
C TRP A 57 5.99 -12.40 -5.27
N ILE A 58 5.96 -13.61 -5.84
CA ILE A 58 7.03 -14.61 -5.69
C ILE A 58 8.37 -14.06 -6.18
N ALA A 59 8.39 -13.47 -7.38
CA ALA A 59 9.61 -12.96 -7.99
C ALA A 59 10.15 -11.69 -7.33
N THR A 60 9.26 -10.76 -6.96
CA THR A 60 9.63 -9.43 -6.42
C THR A 60 9.93 -9.49 -4.93
N LEU A 61 9.16 -10.28 -4.18
CA LEU A 61 9.16 -10.31 -2.72
C LEU A 61 9.74 -11.62 -2.14
N HIS A 62 10.31 -12.47 -2.99
CA HIS A 62 11.06 -13.67 -2.60
C HIS A 62 10.24 -14.73 -1.86
N PHE A 63 8.95 -14.90 -2.19
CA PHE A 63 8.14 -15.98 -1.62
C PHE A 63 8.65 -17.35 -2.08
N SER A 64 8.64 -18.32 -1.18
CA SER A 64 9.06 -19.70 -1.42
C SER A 64 8.32 -20.67 -0.51
N ASP A 65 8.57 -21.95 -0.64
CA ASP A 65 8.10 -23.02 0.25
C ASP A 65 8.63 -22.88 1.70
N GLN A 66 9.71 -22.10 1.90
CA GLN A 66 10.23 -21.77 3.23
C GLN A 66 9.58 -20.54 3.85
N THR A 67 8.72 -19.84 3.13
CA THR A 67 8.02 -18.65 3.64
C THR A 67 6.97 -19.07 4.66
N ARG A 68 7.03 -18.47 5.85
CA ARG A 68 6.05 -18.57 6.93
C ARG A 68 5.43 -17.20 7.11
N TYR A 69 4.36 -16.96 6.37
CA TYR A 69 3.73 -15.65 6.24
C TYR A 69 2.62 -15.45 7.26
N MET A 70 2.63 -14.32 7.97
CA MET A 70 1.56 -13.95 8.89
C MET A 70 0.52 -13.05 8.21
N HIS A 71 -0.71 -13.54 8.11
CA HIS A 71 -1.84 -12.78 7.62
C HIS A 71 -2.36 -11.85 8.70
N SER A 72 -1.90 -10.60 8.68
CA SER A 72 -2.30 -9.52 9.60
C SER A 72 -3.33 -8.57 8.97
N ALA A 73 -3.39 -8.52 7.64
CA ALA A 73 -4.36 -7.75 6.88
C ALA A 73 -5.59 -8.61 6.53
N GLY A 74 -6.76 -7.98 6.48
CA GLY A 74 -8.01 -8.68 6.14
C GLY A 74 -8.00 -9.20 4.70
N LEU A 75 -8.43 -10.46 4.51
CA LEU A 75 -8.47 -11.11 3.19
C LEU A 75 -9.52 -10.49 2.23
N PHE A 76 -10.38 -9.61 2.72
CA PHE A 76 -11.30 -8.82 1.90
C PHE A 76 -10.64 -7.64 1.17
N HIS A 77 -9.38 -7.33 1.53
CA HIS A 77 -8.51 -6.41 0.79
C HIS A 77 -7.42 -7.19 0.05
N LEU A 78 -7.03 -6.70 -1.13
CA LEU A 78 -5.98 -7.36 -1.90
C LEU A 78 -4.60 -7.33 -1.25
N ALA A 79 -4.31 -6.37 -0.38
CA ALA A 79 -3.11 -6.41 0.47
C ALA A 79 -3.05 -7.67 1.37
N GLY A 80 -4.21 -8.24 1.73
CA GLY A 80 -4.30 -9.52 2.46
C GLY A 80 -4.48 -10.72 1.53
N ALA A 81 -5.33 -10.62 0.49
CA ALA A 81 -5.66 -11.74 -0.39
C ALA A 81 -4.54 -12.10 -1.37
N SER A 82 -3.88 -11.13 -2.01
CA SER A 82 -2.83 -11.41 -3.00
C SER A 82 -1.65 -12.20 -2.43
N PRO A 83 -1.08 -11.86 -1.25
CA PRO A 83 -0.06 -12.70 -0.64
C PRO A 83 -0.57 -14.10 -0.26
N ALA A 84 -1.87 -14.28 0.04
CA ALA A 84 -2.40 -15.61 0.31
C ALA A 84 -2.39 -16.50 -0.94
N PHE A 85 -2.78 -15.98 -2.11
CA PHE A 85 -2.67 -16.70 -3.38
C PHE A 85 -1.21 -16.99 -3.75
N ALA A 86 -0.34 -15.98 -3.65
CA ALA A 86 1.08 -16.13 -3.95
C ALA A 86 1.76 -17.16 -3.05
N LEU A 87 1.47 -17.15 -1.74
CA LEU A 87 2.02 -18.09 -0.79
C LEU A 87 1.54 -19.52 -1.05
N THR A 88 0.25 -19.69 -1.37
CA THR A 88 -0.32 -20.99 -1.76
C THR A 88 0.39 -21.53 -3.00
N LEU A 89 0.60 -20.69 -4.02
CA LEU A 89 1.32 -21.07 -5.24
C LEU A 89 2.79 -21.42 -4.95
N ALA A 90 3.45 -20.72 -4.03
CA ALA A 90 4.83 -20.98 -3.62
C ALA A 90 4.98 -22.20 -2.69
N GLY A 91 3.89 -22.76 -2.13
CA GLY A 91 3.91 -23.87 -1.19
C GLY A 91 4.32 -23.49 0.23
N GLY A 92 4.23 -22.23 0.62
CA GLY A 92 4.61 -21.72 1.93
C GLY A 92 3.58 -22.00 3.04
N THR A 93 3.87 -21.54 4.25
CA THR A 93 3.03 -21.73 5.44
C THR A 93 2.24 -20.49 5.77
N HIS A 94 0.92 -20.64 5.91
CA HIS A 94 0.01 -19.57 6.32
C HIS A 94 -0.15 -19.56 7.85
N VAL A 95 0.10 -18.39 8.47
CA VAL A 95 -0.18 -18.12 9.89
C VAL A 95 -1.24 -17.02 9.94
N CYS A 96 -2.46 -17.35 10.33
CA CYS A 96 -3.60 -16.44 10.28
C CYS A 96 -3.88 -15.82 11.64
N LEU A 97 -3.99 -14.49 11.71
CA LEU A 97 -4.49 -13.79 12.88
C LEU A 97 -6.01 -13.54 12.70
N PRO A 98 -6.82 -13.69 13.76
CA PRO A 98 -8.25 -13.38 13.68
C PRO A 98 -8.51 -11.88 13.52
N LYS A 99 -7.59 -11.05 13.99
CA LYS A 99 -7.53 -9.59 13.84
C LYS A 99 -6.09 -9.14 14.10
N PHE A 100 -5.73 -7.96 13.60
CA PHE A 100 -4.46 -7.35 14.03
C PHE A 100 -4.57 -6.86 15.49
N ASP A 101 -3.62 -7.32 16.30
CA ASP A 101 -3.35 -6.90 17.65
C ASP A 101 -1.85 -7.11 17.89
N ALA A 102 -1.16 -6.16 18.53
CA ALA A 102 0.29 -6.21 18.66
C ALA A 102 0.76 -7.45 19.44
N VAL A 103 0.06 -7.81 20.52
CA VAL A 103 0.41 -8.98 21.36
C VAL A 103 0.18 -10.27 20.57
N LEU A 104 -0.97 -10.41 19.91
CA LEU A 104 -1.24 -11.57 19.04
C LEU A 104 -0.20 -11.71 17.93
N ALA A 105 0.25 -10.60 17.34
CA ALA A 105 1.31 -10.60 16.33
C ALA A 105 2.64 -11.07 16.92
N PHE A 106 3.04 -10.56 18.09
CA PHE A 106 4.26 -10.99 18.77
C PHE A 106 4.24 -12.48 19.09
N GLU A 107 3.14 -12.96 19.70
CA GLU A 107 2.96 -14.37 20.02
C GLU A 107 3.01 -15.27 18.78
N ALA A 108 2.34 -14.87 17.70
CA ALA A 108 2.36 -15.61 16.45
C ALA A 108 3.77 -15.67 15.82
N ILE A 109 4.49 -14.55 15.79
CA ILE A 109 5.87 -14.48 15.29
C ILE A 109 6.76 -15.44 16.07
N GLN A 110 6.76 -15.36 17.40
CA GLN A 110 7.59 -16.19 18.26
C GLN A 110 7.22 -17.68 18.15
N THR A 111 5.92 -18.00 18.30
CA THR A 111 5.44 -19.38 18.38
C THR A 111 5.56 -20.12 17.05
N HIS A 112 5.19 -19.47 15.95
CA HIS A 112 5.17 -20.09 14.64
C HIS A 112 6.42 -19.81 13.81
N ARG A 113 7.41 -19.10 14.38
CA ARG A 113 8.66 -18.71 13.69
C ARG A 113 8.36 -18.04 12.35
N VAL A 114 7.42 -17.09 12.38
CA VAL A 114 7.06 -16.29 11.19
C VAL A 114 8.30 -15.60 10.65
N ASN A 115 8.51 -15.66 9.34
CA ASN A 115 9.68 -15.04 8.69
C ASN A 115 9.30 -13.95 7.67
N TYR A 116 8.01 -13.80 7.41
CA TYR A 116 7.48 -12.78 6.49
C TYR A 116 6.19 -12.15 7.04
N VAL A 117 6.14 -10.82 7.04
CA VAL A 117 4.96 -10.05 7.47
C VAL A 117 4.67 -8.92 6.49
N LEU A 118 3.39 -8.53 6.38
CA LEU A 118 2.98 -7.28 5.76
C LEU A 118 2.31 -6.42 6.83
N PHE A 119 2.81 -5.21 7.02
CA PHE A 119 2.25 -4.26 7.97
C PHE A 119 1.99 -2.90 7.33
N VAL A 120 0.82 -2.33 7.60
CA VAL A 120 0.60 -0.91 7.31
C VAL A 120 1.33 -0.05 8.35
N PRO A 121 1.68 1.21 8.05
CA PRO A 121 2.46 2.06 8.95
C PRO A 121 1.91 2.18 10.37
N THR A 122 0.58 2.21 10.53
CA THR A 122 -0.06 2.24 11.85
C THR A 122 0.19 0.97 12.67
N MET A 123 0.22 -0.20 12.04
CA MET A 123 0.54 -1.47 12.71
C MET A 123 1.99 -1.46 13.20
N ILE A 124 2.93 -1.00 12.37
CA ILE A 124 4.34 -0.85 12.75
C ILE A 124 4.45 0.07 13.97
N ASN A 125 3.82 1.25 13.92
CA ASN A 125 3.86 2.20 15.02
C ASN A 125 3.25 1.64 16.32
N MET A 126 2.14 0.90 16.21
CA MET A 126 1.52 0.23 17.38
C MET A 126 2.46 -0.81 17.99
N MET A 127 3.13 -1.62 17.19
CA MET A 127 4.09 -2.63 17.68
C MET A 127 5.29 -1.98 18.37
N LEU A 128 5.93 -0.98 17.73
CA LEU A 128 7.14 -0.33 18.26
C LEU A 128 6.93 0.41 19.58
N ASN A 129 5.70 0.88 19.82
CA ASN A 129 5.32 1.61 21.05
C ASN A 129 4.57 0.73 22.07
N HIS A 130 4.44 -0.58 21.82
CA HIS A 130 3.78 -1.47 22.76
C HIS A 130 4.67 -1.76 23.97
N PRO A 131 4.18 -1.67 25.22
CA PRO A 131 5.00 -1.88 26.42
C PRO A 131 5.64 -3.27 26.51
N ASP A 132 5.04 -4.27 25.89
CA ASP A 132 5.54 -5.64 25.88
C ASP A 132 6.44 -5.97 24.69
N PHE A 133 6.79 -4.99 23.84
CA PHE A 133 7.59 -5.20 22.62
C PHE A 133 8.88 -5.98 22.89
N GLU A 134 9.64 -5.61 23.93
CA GLU A 134 10.92 -6.23 24.30
C GLU A 134 10.78 -7.64 24.95
N ARG A 135 9.55 -8.10 25.19
CA ARG A 135 9.30 -9.39 25.88
C ARG A 135 9.27 -10.57 24.92
N TYR A 136 9.20 -10.32 23.62
CA TYR A 136 9.02 -11.34 22.60
C TYR A 136 10.23 -11.46 21.69
N ASP A 137 10.53 -12.69 21.26
CA ASP A 137 11.55 -12.96 20.23
C ASP A 137 10.95 -12.76 18.83
N LEU A 138 11.29 -11.64 18.21
CA LEU A 138 10.86 -11.29 16.86
C LEU A 138 11.95 -11.58 15.80
N SER A 139 13.04 -12.23 16.18
CA SER A 139 14.23 -12.44 15.33
C SER A 139 14.00 -13.39 14.15
N SER A 140 12.90 -14.16 14.17
CA SER A 140 12.57 -15.05 13.05
C SER A 140 12.10 -14.29 11.81
N VAL A 141 11.59 -13.06 11.95
CA VAL A 141 11.16 -12.26 10.80
C VAL A 141 12.38 -11.79 10.05
N ARG A 142 12.40 -12.10 8.77
CA ARG A 142 13.39 -11.60 7.83
C ARG A 142 12.81 -10.45 6.99
N TYR A 143 11.62 -10.62 6.44
CA TYR A 143 11.03 -9.65 5.53
C TYR A 143 9.80 -8.98 6.16
N CYS A 144 9.79 -7.66 6.14
CA CYS A 144 8.64 -6.84 6.49
C CYS A 144 8.26 -5.99 5.29
N GLU A 145 7.23 -6.39 4.57
CA GLU A 145 6.61 -5.53 3.58
C GLU A 145 5.79 -4.45 4.30
N TYR A 146 5.92 -3.22 3.84
CA TYR A 146 5.08 -2.12 4.29
C TYR A 146 4.54 -1.34 3.10
N GLY A 147 3.34 -0.78 3.24
CA GLY A 147 2.68 -0.08 2.14
C GLY A 147 1.21 0.21 2.43
N ALA A 148 0.41 0.27 1.38
CA ALA A 148 -1.00 0.66 1.37
C ALA A 148 -1.26 2.12 1.82
N SER A 149 -0.32 2.75 2.52
CA SER A 149 -0.32 4.18 2.85
C SER A 149 1.13 4.66 3.03
N PRO A 150 1.38 5.97 2.93
CA PRO A 150 2.68 6.55 3.21
C PRO A 150 3.13 6.25 4.64
N ILE A 151 4.42 5.90 4.82
CA ILE A 151 5.03 5.76 6.14
C ILE A 151 5.80 7.03 6.48
N PRO A 152 5.61 7.63 7.67
CA PRO A 152 6.46 8.73 8.12
C PRO A 152 7.91 8.28 8.28
N ASP A 153 8.87 9.08 7.81
CA ASP A 153 10.31 8.78 7.89
C ASP A 153 10.77 8.43 9.31
N ALA A 154 10.24 9.13 10.31
CA ALA A 154 10.56 8.87 11.71
C ALA A 154 10.11 7.47 12.19
N VAL A 155 8.96 6.99 11.73
CA VAL A 155 8.44 5.65 12.06
C VAL A 155 9.30 4.58 11.40
N LEU A 156 9.64 4.76 10.11
CA LEU A 156 10.51 3.82 9.40
C LEU A 156 11.91 3.77 10.02
N ALA A 157 12.50 4.92 10.34
CA ALA A 157 13.81 4.99 11.00
C ALA A 157 13.79 4.29 12.37
N ALA A 158 12.76 4.50 13.17
CA ALA A 158 12.58 3.81 14.46
C ALA A 158 12.41 2.30 14.27
N ALA A 159 11.67 1.86 13.27
CA ALA A 159 11.48 0.44 12.95
C ALA A 159 12.82 -0.22 12.57
N ILE A 160 13.59 0.40 11.67
CA ILE A 160 14.91 -0.07 11.26
C ILE A 160 15.87 -0.17 12.47
N ALA A 161 15.86 0.82 13.37
CA ALA A 161 16.72 0.83 14.53
C ALA A 161 16.37 -0.23 15.57
N LYS A 162 15.05 -0.48 15.80
CA LYS A 162 14.58 -1.45 16.80
C LYS A 162 14.54 -2.89 16.29
N LEU A 163 14.43 -3.09 14.97
CA LEU A 163 14.30 -4.38 14.31
C LEU A 163 15.42 -4.59 13.27
N PRO A 164 16.70 -4.59 13.69
CA PRO A 164 17.86 -4.57 12.79
C PRO A 164 18.00 -5.85 11.96
N SER A 165 17.34 -6.94 12.34
CA SER A 165 17.31 -8.20 11.57
C SER A 165 16.26 -8.21 10.46
N TRP A 166 15.35 -7.22 10.42
CA TRP A 166 14.27 -7.16 9.46
C TRP A 166 14.70 -6.41 8.20
N GLU A 167 14.43 -6.99 7.06
CA GLU A 167 14.56 -6.35 5.75
C GLU A 167 13.22 -5.70 5.38
N PHE A 168 13.12 -4.38 5.49
CA PHE A 168 11.91 -3.63 5.15
C PHE A 168 11.80 -3.47 3.64
N ILE A 169 10.65 -3.79 3.06
CA ILE A 169 10.37 -3.68 1.63
C ILE A 169 9.11 -2.85 1.46
N GLN A 170 9.17 -1.76 0.70
CA GLN A 170 7.97 -0.99 0.40
C GLN A 170 7.23 -1.61 -0.78
N GLY A 171 5.89 -1.72 -0.66
CA GLY A 171 5.00 -2.08 -1.74
C GLY A 171 4.00 -0.96 -2.04
N TYR A 172 3.83 -0.61 -3.32
CA TYR A 172 2.77 0.25 -3.81
C TYR A 172 1.96 -0.50 -4.85
N GLY A 173 0.67 -0.28 -4.80
CA GLY A 173 -0.30 -0.77 -5.76
C GLY A 173 -1.72 -0.48 -5.33
N MET A 174 -2.66 -0.99 -6.08
CA MET A 174 -4.08 -0.75 -5.88
C MET A 174 -4.91 -1.99 -6.22
N THR A 175 -6.18 -1.97 -5.87
CA THR A 175 -7.08 -3.11 -6.15
C THR A 175 -7.16 -3.41 -7.64
N GLU A 176 -7.17 -2.38 -8.46
CA GLU A 176 -7.25 -2.45 -9.93
C GLU A 176 -6.01 -3.08 -10.59
N THR A 177 -4.91 -3.21 -9.84
CA THR A 177 -3.67 -3.85 -10.29
C THR A 177 -3.33 -5.12 -9.50
N ALA A 178 -4.34 -5.74 -8.88
CA ALA A 178 -4.22 -6.94 -8.03
C ALA A 178 -3.12 -6.81 -6.97
N ALA A 179 -3.02 -5.67 -6.30
CA ALA A 179 -2.14 -5.20 -5.25
C ALA A 179 -0.78 -4.66 -5.73
N LEU A 180 0.25 -5.48 -5.93
CA LEU A 180 1.62 -5.01 -6.09
C LEU A 180 1.94 -4.52 -7.51
N THR A 181 2.33 -3.26 -7.63
CA THR A 181 2.72 -2.62 -8.89
C THR A 181 4.17 -2.17 -8.88
N VAL A 182 4.60 -1.60 -7.75
CA VAL A 182 5.94 -1.02 -7.56
C VAL A 182 6.50 -1.51 -6.23
N SER A 183 7.78 -1.78 -6.15
CA SER A 183 8.44 -2.21 -4.92
C SER A 183 9.78 -1.52 -4.73
N LEU A 184 10.09 -1.14 -3.49
CA LEU A 184 11.39 -0.65 -3.05
C LEU A 184 12.09 -1.74 -2.21
N PRO A 185 13.07 -2.45 -2.77
CA PRO A 185 13.84 -3.44 -2.03
C PRO A 185 14.65 -2.84 -0.89
N TRP A 186 14.89 -3.63 0.17
CA TRP A 186 15.62 -3.25 1.39
C TRP A 186 16.93 -2.50 1.15
N ARG A 187 17.76 -2.96 0.18
CA ARG A 187 19.06 -2.36 -0.11
C ARG A 187 19.03 -0.88 -0.48
N PHE A 188 17.88 -0.36 -0.92
CA PHE A 188 17.71 1.05 -1.28
C PHE A 188 17.21 1.94 -0.12
N HIS A 189 17.05 1.35 1.07
CA HIS A 189 16.72 2.12 2.27
C HIS A 189 17.93 2.79 2.92
N PHE A 190 19.14 2.51 2.45
CA PHE A 190 20.40 2.99 2.99
C PHE A 190 21.27 3.62 1.92
N ASP A 191 22.11 4.57 2.35
CA ASP A 191 23.23 5.04 1.56
C ASP A 191 24.28 3.92 1.44
N GLY A 192 24.88 3.74 0.28
CA GLY A 192 25.89 2.71 0.11
C GLY A 192 26.22 2.40 -1.35
N GLU A 193 26.50 1.14 -1.63
CA GLU A 193 26.95 0.62 -2.95
C GLU A 193 26.01 0.99 -4.11
N HIS A 194 24.71 1.16 -3.81
CA HIS A 194 23.68 1.53 -4.79
C HIS A 194 23.42 3.05 -4.87
N GLY A 195 24.30 3.88 -4.31
CA GLY A 195 24.16 5.33 -4.24
C GLY A 195 23.41 5.82 -2.99
N PRO A 196 22.86 7.04 -3.01
CA PRO A 196 22.05 7.58 -1.93
C PRO A 196 20.79 6.74 -1.71
N HIS A 197 20.29 6.71 -0.46
CA HIS A 197 19.05 6.01 -0.16
C HIS A 197 17.87 6.57 -0.98
N LYS A 198 16.92 5.68 -1.25
CA LYS A 198 15.69 5.97 -2.02
C LYS A 198 14.43 5.85 -1.15
N ARG A 199 14.53 6.03 0.18
CA ARG A 199 13.42 5.79 1.13
C ARG A 199 12.14 6.56 0.84
N GLN A 200 12.24 7.69 0.14
CA GLN A 200 11.08 8.48 -0.26
C GLN A 200 10.42 7.96 -1.54
N ALA A 201 11.09 7.11 -2.31
CA ALA A 201 10.52 6.48 -3.48
C ALA A 201 9.59 5.34 -3.07
N ALA A 202 8.51 5.12 -3.82
CA ALA A 202 7.70 3.91 -3.73
C ALA A 202 8.47 2.69 -4.26
N GLY A 203 9.47 2.91 -5.11
CA GLY A 203 10.33 1.88 -5.70
C GLY A 203 10.34 1.91 -7.21
N ARG A 204 10.59 0.75 -7.81
CA ARG A 204 10.56 0.52 -9.26
C ARG A 204 9.47 -0.47 -9.62
N ALA A 205 9.09 -0.51 -10.90
CA ALA A 205 8.13 -1.48 -11.41
C ALA A 205 8.48 -2.90 -10.94
N ALA A 206 7.48 -3.60 -10.42
CA ALA A 206 7.60 -5.00 -10.04
C ALA A 206 7.72 -5.91 -11.28
N TYR A 207 8.08 -7.17 -11.10
CA TYR A 207 8.23 -8.09 -12.24
C TYR A 207 6.92 -8.28 -13.01
N GLY A 208 7.00 -8.22 -14.35
CA GLY A 208 5.84 -8.37 -15.23
C GLY A 208 4.91 -7.17 -15.30
N VAL A 209 5.36 -6.00 -14.83
CA VAL A 209 4.61 -4.74 -14.81
C VAL A 209 5.38 -3.68 -15.58
N ASP A 210 4.71 -3.01 -16.51
CA ASP A 210 5.19 -1.77 -17.11
C ASP A 210 4.58 -0.58 -16.37
N VAL A 211 5.41 0.41 -16.03
CA VAL A 211 4.98 1.65 -15.39
C VAL A 211 5.58 2.85 -16.14
N LYS A 212 4.76 3.85 -16.39
CA LYS A 212 5.19 5.14 -16.92
C LYS A 212 4.50 6.30 -16.21
N ILE A 213 5.07 7.49 -16.29
CA ILE A 213 4.45 8.73 -15.84
C ILE A 213 3.92 9.45 -17.07
N VAL A 214 2.65 9.87 -17.04
CA VAL A 214 1.97 10.42 -18.21
C VAL A 214 1.32 11.77 -17.94
N ASP A 215 1.15 12.53 -19.02
CA ASP A 215 0.33 13.73 -19.05
C ASP A 215 -1.18 13.38 -19.11
N PRO A 216 -2.10 14.36 -19.03
CA PRO A 216 -3.55 14.11 -19.14
C PRO A 216 -3.98 13.44 -20.45
N ASP A 217 -3.20 13.60 -21.54
CA ASP A 217 -3.44 12.96 -22.84
C ASP A 217 -2.90 11.52 -22.91
N GLY A 218 -2.24 11.02 -21.84
CA GLY A 218 -1.66 9.67 -21.75
C GLY A 218 -0.27 9.53 -22.42
N ARG A 219 0.37 10.66 -22.80
CA ARG A 219 1.73 10.66 -23.35
C ARG A 219 2.75 10.53 -22.22
N GLU A 220 3.77 9.71 -22.42
CA GLU A 220 4.85 9.55 -21.44
C GLU A 220 5.63 10.86 -21.27
N LEU A 221 5.84 11.25 -20.03
CA LEU A 221 6.59 12.44 -19.63
C LEU A 221 8.10 12.12 -19.46
N PRO A 222 8.98 13.10 -19.67
CA PRO A 222 10.39 12.96 -19.34
C PRO A 222 10.64 12.65 -17.86
N ARG A 223 11.78 12.02 -17.56
CA ARG A 223 12.21 11.77 -16.18
C ARG A 223 12.27 13.09 -15.39
N GLY A 224 11.91 13.02 -14.10
CA GLY A 224 11.84 14.19 -13.21
C GLY A 224 10.59 15.04 -13.37
N THR A 225 9.74 14.79 -14.38
CA THR A 225 8.51 15.56 -14.61
C THR A 225 7.32 14.89 -13.91
N PRO A 226 6.59 15.61 -13.05
CA PRO A 226 5.39 15.08 -12.40
C PRO A 226 4.23 14.84 -13.39
N GLY A 227 3.50 13.74 -13.18
CA GLY A 227 2.32 13.37 -13.95
C GLY A 227 1.57 12.23 -13.28
N GLU A 228 0.67 11.56 -13.98
CA GLU A 228 -0.10 10.43 -13.48
C GLU A 228 0.67 9.12 -13.68
N ILE A 229 0.61 8.20 -12.70
CA ILE A 229 1.10 6.83 -12.87
C ILE A 229 0.16 6.07 -13.80
N ALA A 230 0.69 5.54 -14.88
CA ALA A 230 -0.01 4.61 -15.77
C ALA A 230 0.67 3.23 -15.72
N VAL A 231 -0.14 2.18 -15.60
CA VAL A 231 0.30 0.80 -15.37
C VAL A 231 -0.21 -0.12 -16.47
N ARG A 232 0.63 -1.03 -16.92
CA ARG A 232 0.25 -2.11 -17.83
C ARG A 232 0.86 -3.43 -17.35
N GLY A 233 0.08 -4.51 -17.40
CA GLY A 233 0.52 -5.85 -17.02
C GLY A 233 -0.63 -6.83 -16.96
N ALA A 234 -0.32 -8.12 -16.91
CA ALA A 234 -1.32 -9.17 -16.87
C ALA A 234 -2.15 -9.19 -15.57
N GLN A 235 -1.70 -8.51 -14.51
CA GLN A 235 -2.44 -8.38 -13.26
C GLN A 235 -3.47 -7.25 -13.25
N VAL A 236 -3.51 -6.38 -14.30
CA VAL A 236 -4.48 -5.29 -14.39
C VAL A 236 -5.89 -5.86 -14.56
N MET A 237 -6.84 -5.31 -13.83
CA MET A 237 -8.24 -5.74 -13.78
C MET A 237 -8.92 -5.85 -15.15
N LEU A 238 -9.99 -6.65 -15.22
CA LEU A 238 -10.89 -6.68 -16.37
C LEU A 238 -11.71 -5.39 -16.51
N GLY A 239 -11.97 -4.70 -15.40
CA GLY A 239 -12.76 -3.49 -15.32
C GLY A 239 -13.59 -3.43 -14.04
N TYR A 240 -14.49 -2.45 -13.95
CA TYR A 240 -15.42 -2.31 -12.84
C TYR A 240 -16.76 -2.97 -13.12
N TRP A 241 -17.26 -3.76 -12.20
CA TRP A 241 -18.52 -4.46 -12.28
C TRP A 241 -19.69 -3.50 -12.56
N ASN A 242 -20.41 -3.74 -13.66
CA ASN A 242 -21.52 -2.91 -14.14
C ASN A 242 -21.21 -1.40 -14.25
N LYS A 243 -19.96 -1.02 -14.53
CA LYS A 243 -19.54 0.38 -14.72
C LYS A 243 -18.61 0.53 -15.94
N PRO A 244 -19.14 0.34 -17.18
CA PRO A 244 -18.33 0.38 -18.40
C PRO A 244 -17.69 1.75 -18.64
N GLU A 245 -18.38 2.85 -18.33
CA GLU A 245 -17.84 4.21 -18.48
C GLU A 245 -16.67 4.45 -17.53
N ALA A 246 -16.77 4.05 -16.25
CA ALA A 246 -15.68 4.14 -15.30
C ALA A 246 -14.49 3.25 -15.70
N THR A 247 -14.76 2.09 -16.30
CA THR A 247 -13.72 1.20 -16.84
C THR A 247 -12.99 1.87 -18.00
N ALA A 248 -13.71 2.43 -18.96
CA ALA A 248 -13.12 3.13 -20.10
C ALA A 248 -12.33 4.39 -19.69
N ALA A 249 -12.77 5.07 -18.63
CA ALA A 249 -12.02 6.21 -18.08
C ALA A 249 -10.73 5.78 -17.37
N ALA A 250 -10.74 4.61 -16.71
CA ALA A 250 -9.57 4.10 -15.98
C ALA A 250 -8.57 3.36 -16.87
N ILE A 251 -9.04 2.62 -17.89
CA ILE A 251 -8.17 1.88 -18.81
C ILE A 251 -8.23 2.54 -20.18
N ARG A 252 -7.15 3.21 -20.56
CA ARG A 252 -7.02 3.94 -21.82
C ARG A 252 -5.85 3.38 -22.62
N ASP A 253 -6.05 3.00 -23.86
CA ASP A 253 -5.02 2.47 -24.77
C ASP A 253 -4.18 1.32 -24.17
N GLY A 254 -4.86 0.45 -23.36
CA GLY A 254 -4.22 -0.68 -22.69
C GLY A 254 -3.42 -0.32 -21.43
N TRP A 255 -3.50 0.92 -20.95
CA TRP A 255 -2.88 1.39 -19.72
C TRP A 255 -3.93 1.73 -18.67
N MET A 256 -3.76 1.18 -17.47
CA MET A 256 -4.52 1.56 -16.28
C MET A 256 -3.99 2.88 -15.74
N HIS A 257 -4.82 3.88 -15.69
CA HIS A 257 -4.57 5.20 -15.08
C HIS A 257 -4.95 5.14 -13.60
N THR A 258 -3.95 5.31 -12.72
CA THR A 258 -4.14 5.05 -11.29
C THR A 258 -4.83 6.17 -10.55
N GLY A 259 -4.79 7.39 -11.08
CA GLY A 259 -5.21 8.60 -10.39
C GLY A 259 -4.21 9.09 -9.34
N ASP A 260 -3.05 8.43 -9.22
CA ASP A 260 -1.96 8.83 -8.33
C ASP A 260 -0.91 9.63 -9.10
N GLY A 261 -0.56 10.81 -8.59
CA GLY A 261 0.47 11.68 -9.13
C GLY A 261 1.85 11.25 -8.66
N ALA A 262 2.81 11.22 -9.58
CA ALA A 262 4.19 10.84 -9.30
C ALA A 262 5.16 11.41 -10.31
N TRP A 263 6.46 11.35 -10.01
CA TRP A 263 7.52 11.51 -10.97
C TRP A 263 8.48 10.31 -10.90
N MET A 264 9.25 10.09 -11.94
CA MET A 264 10.21 8.98 -12.04
C MET A 264 11.61 9.54 -12.28
N ASP A 265 12.60 9.05 -11.48
CA ASP A 265 13.99 9.47 -11.67
C ASP A 265 14.68 8.71 -12.83
N GLU A 266 15.93 9.08 -13.11
CA GLU A 266 16.75 8.48 -14.19
C GLU A 266 17.00 6.98 -13.98
N ASP A 267 16.99 6.53 -12.72
CA ASP A 267 17.18 5.13 -12.34
C ASP A 267 15.86 4.32 -12.36
N GLY A 268 14.73 4.97 -12.69
CA GLY A 268 13.40 4.37 -12.77
C GLY A 268 12.69 4.24 -11.42
N PHE A 269 13.16 4.92 -10.36
CA PHE A 269 12.43 4.99 -9.10
C PHE A 269 11.29 5.99 -9.19
N ILE A 270 10.14 5.60 -8.65
CA ILE A 270 8.89 6.34 -8.69
C ILE A 270 8.65 7.00 -7.34
N TYR A 271 8.44 8.30 -7.35
CA TYR A 271 8.15 9.12 -6.17
C TYR A 271 6.70 9.57 -6.24
N ILE A 272 5.85 9.00 -5.40
CA ILE A 272 4.43 9.36 -5.32
C ILE A 272 4.35 10.69 -4.58
N VAL A 273 3.71 11.67 -5.22
CA VAL A 273 3.57 13.02 -4.65
C VAL A 273 2.21 13.21 -4.00
N ASP A 274 1.12 12.83 -4.67
CA ASP A 274 -0.25 12.89 -4.15
C ASP A 274 -1.22 12.14 -5.08
N ARG A 275 -2.52 12.13 -4.75
CA ARG A 275 -3.53 11.85 -5.76
C ARG A 275 -3.76 13.06 -6.63
N VAL A 276 -3.89 12.83 -7.93
CA VAL A 276 -4.11 13.93 -8.92
C VAL A 276 -5.29 14.83 -8.51
N LYS A 277 -6.34 14.25 -7.91
CA LYS A 277 -7.53 14.97 -7.47
C LYS A 277 -7.45 15.60 -6.08
N ASP A 278 -6.50 15.17 -5.23
CA ASP A 278 -6.30 15.66 -3.87
C ASP A 278 -5.18 16.71 -3.81
N MET A 279 -4.54 16.98 -4.96
CA MET A 279 -3.55 18.03 -5.15
C MET A 279 -4.21 19.40 -4.92
N ILE A 280 -3.63 20.19 -4.03
CA ILE A 280 -4.15 21.52 -3.66
C ILE A 280 -3.63 22.53 -4.68
N ILE A 281 -4.53 23.28 -5.31
CA ILE A 281 -4.15 24.32 -6.27
C ILE A 281 -4.32 25.68 -5.60
N SER A 282 -3.22 26.23 -5.09
CA SER A 282 -3.22 27.50 -4.37
C SER A 282 -2.49 28.57 -5.18
N GLY A 283 -3.21 29.60 -5.59
CA GLY A 283 -2.63 30.72 -6.37
C GLY A 283 -2.04 30.32 -7.73
N GLY A 284 -2.46 29.16 -8.27
CA GLY A 284 -1.93 28.59 -9.52
C GLY A 284 -0.73 27.68 -9.34
N GLU A 285 -0.26 27.49 -8.10
CA GLU A 285 0.81 26.54 -7.76
C GLU A 285 0.22 25.24 -7.26
N ASN A 286 0.83 24.12 -7.67
CA ASN A 286 0.47 22.78 -7.22
C ASN A 286 1.16 22.50 -5.89
N ILE A 287 0.37 22.30 -4.83
CA ILE A 287 0.86 21.95 -3.50
C ILE A 287 0.45 20.50 -3.21
N TYR A 288 1.41 19.67 -2.92
CA TYR A 288 1.18 18.27 -2.60
C TYR A 288 0.96 18.12 -1.09
N SER A 289 -0.21 17.58 -0.71
CA SER A 289 -0.59 17.42 0.70
C SER A 289 0.45 16.64 1.49
N ARG A 290 1.02 15.59 0.89
CA ARG A 290 2.05 14.74 1.49
C ARG A 290 3.34 15.48 1.84
N GLU A 291 3.76 16.44 1.03
CA GLU A 291 4.97 17.23 1.32
C GLU A 291 4.76 18.05 2.59
N VAL A 292 3.60 18.69 2.70
CA VAL A 292 3.22 19.47 3.88
C VAL A 292 3.01 18.56 5.10
N GLU A 293 2.38 17.39 4.93
CA GLU A 293 2.22 16.39 5.99
C GLU A 293 3.56 15.93 6.56
N ASN A 294 4.55 15.67 5.71
CA ASN A 294 5.90 15.28 6.14
C ASN A 294 6.57 16.38 6.96
N ALA A 295 6.46 17.65 6.52
CA ALA A 295 7.01 18.79 7.25
C ALA A 295 6.33 18.95 8.62
N VAL A 296 4.99 18.89 8.67
CA VAL A 296 4.22 18.97 9.93
C VAL A 296 4.54 17.80 10.86
N HIS A 297 4.61 16.59 10.33
CA HIS A 297 4.86 15.38 11.12
C HIS A 297 6.29 15.33 11.69
N ALA A 298 7.25 16.03 11.10
CA ALA A 298 8.60 16.16 11.64
C ALA A 298 8.64 16.94 12.98
N HIS A 299 7.58 17.69 13.32
CA HIS A 299 7.50 18.39 14.60
C HIS A 299 7.34 17.41 15.78
N PRO A 300 8.16 17.49 16.84
CA PRO A 300 8.19 16.50 17.94
C PRO A 300 6.86 16.27 18.65
N ALA A 301 6.02 17.30 18.74
CA ALA A 301 4.71 17.23 19.41
C ALA A 301 3.61 16.58 18.57
N VAL A 302 3.81 16.41 17.26
CA VAL A 302 2.79 15.86 16.34
C VAL A 302 2.77 14.34 16.41
N ARG A 303 1.56 13.79 16.60
CA ARG A 303 1.30 12.35 16.53
C ARG A 303 0.81 11.94 15.15
N GLU A 304 -0.14 12.67 14.60
CA GLU A 304 -0.77 12.44 13.30
C GLU A 304 -1.16 13.77 12.68
N CYS A 305 -1.11 13.85 11.37
CA CYS A 305 -1.64 14.99 10.63
C CYS A 305 -2.27 14.53 9.31
N ALA A 306 -3.21 15.35 8.82
CA ALA A 306 -3.75 15.26 7.47
C ALA A 306 -3.79 16.67 6.89
N VAL A 307 -3.47 16.82 5.60
CA VAL A 307 -3.45 18.09 4.90
C VAL A 307 -4.48 18.06 3.78
N ILE A 308 -5.31 19.09 3.70
CA ILE A 308 -6.37 19.23 2.71
C ILE A 308 -6.38 20.65 2.12
N GLY A 309 -6.88 20.77 0.89
CA GLY A 309 -7.27 22.05 0.32
C GLY A 309 -8.63 22.49 0.87
N VAL A 310 -8.72 23.74 1.26
CA VAL A 310 -10.00 24.39 1.62
C VAL A 310 -10.25 25.57 0.70
N PRO A 311 -11.51 25.86 0.31
CA PRO A 311 -11.81 26.99 -0.55
C PRO A 311 -11.29 28.31 0.06
N ASP A 312 -10.62 29.12 -0.74
CA ASP A 312 -10.10 30.45 -0.38
C ASP A 312 -10.40 31.46 -1.48
N GLU A 313 -10.95 32.63 -1.10
CA GLU A 313 -11.36 33.65 -2.06
C GLU A 313 -10.20 34.27 -2.84
N LYS A 314 -9.01 34.31 -2.26
CA LYS A 314 -7.82 34.93 -2.86
C LYS A 314 -6.99 33.93 -3.68
N TRP A 315 -6.84 32.72 -3.15
CA TRP A 315 -5.91 31.73 -3.68
C TRP A 315 -6.59 30.59 -4.44
N GLY A 316 -7.96 30.55 -4.45
CA GLY A 316 -8.74 29.43 -4.95
C GLY A 316 -8.86 28.34 -3.89
N GLU A 317 -7.72 27.80 -3.46
CA GLU A 317 -7.62 26.93 -2.30
C GLU A 317 -6.51 27.40 -1.36
N ALA A 318 -6.71 27.18 -0.06
CA ALA A 318 -5.69 27.35 0.97
C ALA A 318 -5.35 25.99 1.59
N VAL A 319 -4.08 25.81 1.97
CA VAL A 319 -3.60 24.61 2.63
C VAL A 319 -4.04 24.60 4.09
N MET A 320 -4.74 23.57 4.52
CA MET A 320 -5.13 23.36 5.92
C MET A 320 -4.60 22.04 6.45
N ALA A 321 -3.81 22.10 7.55
CA ALA A 321 -3.36 20.93 8.27
C ALA A 321 -4.25 20.65 9.47
N VAL A 322 -4.80 19.44 9.56
CA VAL A 322 -5.50 18.91 10.73
C VAL A 322 -4.53 18.06 11.52
N VAL A 323 -4.25 18.44 12.78
CA VAL A 323 -3.15 17.86 13.57
C VAL A 323 -3.67 17.26 14.86
N ALA A 324 -3.24 16.02 15.14
CA ALA A 324 -3.39 15.37 16.44
C ALA A 324 -2.04 15.36 17.18
N LEU A 325 -2.04 15.84 18.42
CA LEU A 325 -0.82 15.93 19.23
C LEU A 325 -0.58 14.64 20.03
N LYS A 326 0.69 14.40 20.38
CA LYS A 326 1.08 13.37 21.35
C LYS A 326 0.53 13.71 22.73
N ALA A 327 0.24 12.71 23.55
CA ALA A 327 -0.29 12.91 24.89
C ALA A 327 0.63 13.82 25.73
N GLY A 328 0.04 14.85 26.35
CA GLY A 328 0.77 15.81 27.18
C GLY A 328 1.61 16.86 26.43
N GLN A 329 1.57 16.85 25.09
CA GLN A 329 2.22 17.88 24.27
C GLN A 329 1.24 18.99 23.89
N ALA A 330 1.78 20.18 23.68
CA ALA A 330 1.06 21.35 23.19
C ALA A 330 1.94 22.06 22.15
N VAL A 331 1.32 22.55 21.10
CA VAL A 331 1.95 23.40 20.07
C VAL A 331 0.89 24.30 19.49
N THR A 332 1.25 25.53 19.20
CA THR A 332 0.36 26.50 18.55
C THR A 332 0.42 26.39 17.03
N GLU A 333 -0.61 26.87 16.35
CA GLU A 333 -0.64 26.98 14.88
C GLU A 333 0.57 27.76 14.35
N GLN A 334 0.94 28.87 15.00
CA GLN A 334 2.07 29.71 14.59
C GLN A 334 3.42 28.99 14.70
N GLU A 335 3.60 28.17 15.73
CA GLU A 335 4.82 27.34 15.91
C GLU A 335 4.91 26.27 14.82
N LEU A 336 3.81 25.60 14.46
CA LEU A 336 3.77 24.64 13.36
C LEU A 336 4.07 25.31 12.02
N ILE A 337 3.46 26.45 11.73
CA ILE A 337 3.72 27.22 10.51
C ILE A 337 5.19 27.66 10.44
N ALA A 338 5.77 28.08 11.56
CA ALA A 338 7.19 28.47 11.62
C ALA A 338 8.10 27.24 11.38
N HIS A 339 7.76 26.10 11.94
CA HIS A 339 8.49 24.84 11.74
C HIS A 339 8.49 24.39 10.26
N CYS A 340 7.35 24.52 9.55
CA CYS A 340 7.27 24.18 8.13
C CYS A 340 8.03 25.14 7.20
N ARG A 341 8.55 26.27 7.70
CA ARG A 341 9.34 27.24 6.92
C ARG A 341 10.84 27.04 7.02
N THR A 342 11.29 26.11 7.84
CA THR A 342 12.71 25.78 8.07
C THR A 342 13.13 24.55 7.29
#